data_62d21577620285c6f911679c7f166302
#
_entry.id   62d21577620285c6f911679c7f166302
#
_cell.length_a   1.000
_cell.length_b   1.000
_cell.length_c   1.000
_cell.angle_alpha   90.00
_cell.angle_beta   90.00
_cell.angle_gamma   90.00
#
_symmetry.space_group_name_H-M   'P 1'
#
loop_
_entity.id
_entity.type
_entity.pdbx_description
1 polymer ?
#
loop_
_entity_poly.entity_id
_entity_poly.type
_entity_poly.pdbx_seq_one_letter_code
_entity_poly.pdbx_strand_id
1 'polypeptide(L)'
;MFENLLYQDAASLLTLDIKNKTLPSSILLSGPQSSGKLTCALELARVLSCTEPLPEKKGNWLCNCPSCRKQKELAGTNVILAGPRDCSLEILAATRTLLDAGANNYSYLPAARYLYIRSVRKLVLRFSPVLWEGDDKLSKLSPLVEEINEQLERLNPEFPVPANKELDEITKKILQSAQKLESTFMYDSLPIDHIRKASFWTRMKS
;
A
#
# COMPACT_ATOMS: atom_id res chain seq x y z
N MET A 1 -11.51 0.89 15.71
CA MET A 1 -11.08 0.30 14.43
C MET A 1 -11.72 1.10 13.29
N PHE A 2 -11.01 1.31 12.20
CA PHE A 2 -11.49 2.02 10.99
C PHE A 2 -11.85 3.51 11.20
N GLU A 3 -11.25 4.18 12.16
CA GLU A 3 -11.51 5.59 12.48
C GLU A 3 -11.17 6.54 11.31
N ASN A 4 -10.35 6.08 10.36
CA ASN A 4 -10.00 6.79 9.12
C ASN A 4 -11.03 6.62 7.99
N LEU A 5 -12.06 5.78 8.17
CA LEU A 5 -13.14 5.56 7.22
C LEU A 5 -14.41 6.26 7.72
N LEU A 6 -14.50 7.57 7.45
CA LEU A 6 -15.63 8.38 7.90
C LEU A 6 -16.90 8.06 7.10
N TYR A 7 -18.02 7.98 7.80
CA TYR A 7 -19.38 7.80 7.22
C TYR A 7 -19.51 6.57 6.30
N GLN A 8 -18.84 5.46 6.65
CA GLN A 8 -18.91 4.20 5.91
C GLN A 8 -19.53 3.10 6.77
N ASP A 9 -20.74 2.66 6.43
CA ASP A 9 -21.44 1.58 7.15
C ASP A 9 -20.64 0.29 7.15
N ALA A 10 -19.91 0.01 6.07
CA ALA A 10 -19.00 -1.13 5.97
C ALA A 10 -17.96 -1.18 7.11
N ALA A 11 -17.48 -0.03 7.59
CA ALA A 11 -16.53 0.03 8.71
C ALA A 11 -17.13 -0.47 10.01
N SER A 12 -18.41 -0.15 10.27
CA SER A 12 -19.13 -0.61 11.44
C SER A 12 -19.39 -2.12 11.39
N LEU A 13 -19.82 -2.64 10.24
CA LEU A 13 -20.04 -4.07 10.01
C LEU A 13 -18.76 -4.88 10.18
N LEU A 14 -17.67 -4.47 9.54
CA LEU A 14 -16.38 -5.13 9.67
C LEU A 14 -15.86 -5.10 11.11
N THR A 15 -16.07 -4.00 11.84
CA THR A 15 -15.69 -3.91 13.26
C THR A 15 -16.46 -4.94 14.10
N LEU A 16 -17.74 -5.10 13.85
CA LEU A 16 -18.59 -6.08 14.55
C LEU A 16 -18.14 -7.51 14.24
N ASP A 17 -17.93 -7.84 12.97
CA ASP A 17 -17.49 -9.17 12.54
C ASP A 17 -16.13 -9.54 13.11
N ILE A 18 -15.18 -8.59 13.16
CA ILE A 18 -13.86 -8.83 13.77
C ILE A 18 -13.99 -9.11 15.27
N LYS A 19 -14.81 -8.31 15.99
CA LYS A 19 -15.03 -8.49 17.43
C LYS A 19 -15.71 -9.82 17.74
N ASN A 20 -16.67 -10.23 16.94
CA ASN A 20 -17.42 -11.47 17.09
C ASN A 20 -16.69 -12.70 16.52
N LYS A 21 -15.54 -12.50 15.86
CA LYS A 21 -14.81 -13.56 15.14
C LYS A 21 -15.66 -14.24 14.04
N THR A 22 -16.54 -13.49 13.41
CA THR A 22 -17.44 -13.93 12.33
C THR A 22 -17.02 -13.44 10.96
N LEU A 23 -15.83 -12.83 10.84
CA LEU A 23 -15.33 -12.30 9.58
C LEU A 23 -15.23 -13.41 8.52
N PRO A 24 -15.92 -13.28 7.38
CA PRO A 24 -15.85 -14.30 6.33
C PRO A 24 -14.47 -14.33 5.65
N SER A 25 -14.11 -15.49 5.10
CA SER A 25 -12.84 -15.67 4.37
C SER A 25 -12.77 -14.92 3.05
N SER A 26 -13.91 -14.51 2.49
CA SER A 26 -14.02 -13.75 1.24
C SER A 26 -14.99 -12.59 1.42
N ILE A 27 -14.57 -11.40 1.04
CA ILE A 27 -15.34 -10.17 1.20
C ILE A 27 -15.36 -9.41 -0.12
N LEU A 28 -16.56 -9.06 -0.59
CA LEU A 28 -16.76 -8.19 -1.75
C LEU A 28 -17.15 -6.79 -1.27
N LEU A 29 -16.28 -5.80 -1.56
CA LEU A 29 -16.57 -4.40 -1.34
C LEU A 29 -17.10 -3.77 -2.62
N SER A 30 -18.38 -3.45 -2.65
CA SER A 30 -19.07 -2.80 -3.78
C SER A 30 -19.42 -1.34 -3.48
N GLY A 31 -19.62 -0.55 -4.52
CA GLY A 31 -20.00 0.86 -4.39
C GLY A 31 -19.52 1.72 -5.56
N PRO A 32 -19.90 3.01 -5.58
CA PRO A 32 -19.49 3.96 -6.62
C PRO A 32 -17.97 4.06 -6.81
N GLN A 33 -17.54 4.60 -7.93
CA GLN A 33 -16.13 4.91 -8.14
C GLN A 33 -15.66 5.91 -7.07
N SER A 34 -14.42 5.75 -6.61
CA SER A 34 -13.80 6.59 -5.56
C SER A 34 -14.46 6.55 -4.17
N SER A 35 -15.36 5.61 -3.89
CA SER A 35 -15.99 5.43 -2.57
C SER A 35 -15.08 4.83 -1.48
N GLY A 36 -13.76 4.76 -1.69
CA GLY A 36 -12.82 4.28 -0.67
C GLY A 36 -12.72 2.76 -0.50
N LYS A 37 -13.26 1.96 -1.42
CA LYS A 37 -13.21 0.49 -1.35
C LYS A 37 -11.81 -0.08 -1.10
N LEU A 38 -10.82 0.38 -1.87
CA LEU A 38 -9.43 -0.05 -1.67
C LEU A 38 -8.88 0.43 -0.33
N THR A 39 -9.22 1.64 0.10
CA THR A 39 -8.82 2.17 1.42
C THR A 39 -9.39 1.30 2.53
N CYS A 40 -10.67 0.89 2.42
CA CYS A 40 -11.32 -0.02 3.35
C CYS A 40 -10.62 -1.39 3.40
N ALA A 41 -10.32 -1.98 2.26
CA ALA A 41 -9.61 -3.27 2.18
C ALA A 41 -8.20 -3.20 2.80
N LEU A 42 -7.44 -2.15 2.51
CA LEU A 42 -6.10 -1.96 3.08
C LEU A 42 -6.14 -1.69 4.59
N GLU A 43 -7.17 -0.98 5.06
CA GLU A 43 -7.37 -0.76 6.49
C GLU A 43 -7.78 -2.05 7.21
N LEU A 44 -8.64 -2.87 6.59
CA LEU A 44 -8.96 -4.20 7.11
C LEU A 44 -7.70 -5.05 7.26
N ALA A 45 -6.84 -5.07 6.24
CA ALA A 45 -5.56 -5.79 6.29
C ALA A 45 -4.68 -5.29 7.44
N ARG A 46 -4.62 -3.97 7.69
CA ARG A 46 -3.89 -3.39 8.83
C ARG A 46 -4.47 -3.84 10.16
N VAL A 47 -5.79 -3.80 10.32
CA VAL A 47 -6.48 -4.19 11.56
C VAL A 47 -6.23 -5.66 11.88
N LEU A 48 -6.34 -6.54 10.87
CA LEU A 48 -6.07 -7.97 11.02
C LEU A 48 -4.61 -8.28 11.36
N SER A 49 -3.67 -7.51 10.82
CA SER A 49 -2.23 -7.66 11.08
C SER A 49 -1.78 -7.03 12.40
N CYS A 50 -2.65 -6.33 13.13
CA CYS A 50 -2.30 -5.60 14.33
C CYS A 50 -1.83 -6.54 15.45
N THR A 51 -0.63 -6.31 15.97
CA THR A 51 0.00 -7.08 17.06
C THR A 51 -0.13 -6.42 18.44
N GLU A 52 -0.97 -5.40 18.56
CA GLU A 52 -1.26 -4.76 19.85
C GLU A 52 -1.84 -5.77 20.84
N PRO A 53 -1.23 -5.96 22.02
CA PRO A 53 -1.67 -6.95 22.99
C PRO A 53 -2.97 -6.56 23.72
N LEU A 54 -3.26 -5.26 23.85
CA LEU A 54 -4.45 -4.77 24.54
C LEU A 54 -5.66 -4.78 23.61
N PRO A 55 -6.68 -5.61 23.90
CA PRO A 55 -7.84 -5.77 22.99
C PRO A 55 -8.57 -4.46 22.66
N GLU A 56 -8.68 -3.55 23.63
CA GLU A 56 -9.33 -2.24 23.46
C GLU A 56 -8.54 -1.28 22.55
N LYS A 57 -7.22 -1.48 22.41
CA LYS A 57 -6.34 -0.68 21.54
C LYS A 57 -6.07 -1.37 20.21
N LYS A 58 -6.36 -2.66 20.10
CA LYS A 58 -6.08 -3.46 18.91
C LYS A 58 -6.82 -2.91 17.70
N GLY A 59 -6.08 -2.67 16.63
CA GLY A 59 -6.63 -2.14 15.39
C GLY A 59 -7.05 -0.66 15.42
N ASN A 60 -6.76 0.08 16.51
CA ASN A 60 -6.95 1.52 16.54
C ASN A 60 -6.05 2.20 15.48
N TRP A 61 -6.54 3.26 14.84
CA TRP A 61 -5.76 3.98 13.82
C TRP A 61 -4.47 4.59 14.39
N LEU A 62 -4.49 5.03 15.64
CA LEU A 62 -3.32 5.57 16.33
C LEU A 62 -2.33 4.50 16.82
N CYS A 63 -2.65 3.21 16.65
CA CYS A 63 -1.75 2.13 17.02
C CYS A 63 -0.41 2.24 16.25
N ASN A 64 0.69 2.19 17.00
CA ASN A 64 2.06 2.28 16.48
C ASN A 64 2.86 0.98 16.65
N CYS A 65 2.18 -0.15 16.85
CA CYS A 65 2.88 -1.44 16.83
C CYS A 65 3.62 -1.64 15.48
N PRO A 66 4.71 -2.43 15.44
CA PRO A 66 5.52 -2.60 14.23
C PRO A 66 4.70 -3.01 13.01
N SER A 67 3.70 -3.88 13.21
CA SER A 67 2.79 -4.32 12.15
C SER A 67 1.94 -3.18 11.61
N CYS A 68 1.32 -2.38 12.47
CA CYS A 68 0.50 -1.24 12.04
C CYS A 68 1.33 -0.18 11.30
N ARG A 69 2.56 0.12 11.75
CA ARG A 69 3.46 1.04 11.04
C ARG A 69 3.76 0.56 9.63
N LYS A 70 4.21 -0.71 9.50
CA LYS A 70 4.49 -1.32 8.19
C LYS A 70 3.26 -1.31 7.27
N GLN A 71 2.08 -1.61 7.80
CA GLN A 71 0.85 -1.61 6.99
C GLN A 71 0.41 -0.18 6.58
N LYS A 72 0.58 0.82 7.43
CA LYS A 72 0.33 2.22 7.05
C LYS A 72 1.19 2.66 5.87
N GLU A 73 2.42 2.17 5.77
CA GLU A 73 3.35 2.42 4.66
C GLU A 73 3.20 1.44 3.49
N LEU A 74 2.33 0.44 3.60
CA LEU A 74 2.25 -0.70 2.68
C LEU A 74 3.58 -1.46 2.51
N ALA A 75 4.39 -1.50 3.57
CA ALA A 75 5.62 -2.29 3.67
C ALA A 75 5.39 -3.66 4.33
N GLY A 76 4.17 -3.99 4.70
CA GLY A 76 3.83 -5.27 5.32
C GLY A 76 3.88 -6.43 4.33
N THR A 77 4.52 -7.52 4.73
CA THR A 77 4.65 -8.75 3.90
C THR A 77 3.39 -9.61 3.88
N ASN A 78 2.38 -9.26 4.69
CA ASN A 78 1.15 -10.05 4.87
C ASN A 78 0.01 -9.62 3.95
N VAL A 79 0.28 -8.71 3.01
CA VAL A 79 -0.71 -8.22 2.06
C VAL A 79 -0.20 -8.40 0.64
N ILE A 80 -1.01 -9.01 -0.19
CA ILE A 80 -0.80 -9.09 -1.63
C ILE A 80 -1.83 -8.19 -2.28
N LEU A 81 -1.37 -7.24 -3.08
CA LEU A 81 -2.23 -6.34 -3.86
C LEU A 81 -2.19 -6.76 -5.32
N ALA A 82 -3.35 -7.06 -5.86
CA ALA A 82 -3.51 -7.53 -7.23
C ALA A 82 -4.54 -6.69 -7.99
N GLY A 83 -4.39 -6.58 -9.29
CA GLY A 83 -5.36 -5.94 -10.18
C GLY A 83 -4.77 -4.81 -11.04
N PRO A 84 -5.42 -4.55 -12.18
CA PRO A 84 -5.04 -3.49 -13.09
C PRO A 84 -5.49 -2.13 -12.51
N ARG A 85 -4.58 -1.36 -11.98
CA ARG A 85 -4.87 0.01 -11.55
C ARG A 85 -3.77 0.93 -12.04
N ASP A 86 -4.16 1.95 -12.76
CA ASP A 86 -3.30 3.09 -13.03
C ASP A 86 -3.08 3.87 -11.72
N CYS A 87 -1.82 4.02 -11.32
CA CYS A 87 -1.39 4.75 -10.15
C CYS A 87 -0.74 6.09 -10.49
N SER A 88 -0.52 6.41 -11.76
CA SER A 88 0.26 7.56 -12.23
C SER A 88 -0.27 8.88 -11.69
N LEU A 89 -1.58 9.11 -11.75
CA LEU A 89 -2.20 10.33 -11.24
C LEU A 89 -2.07 10.46 -9.71
N GLU A 90 -2.23 9.33 -8.99
CA GLU A 90 -2.08 9.31 -7.53
C GLU A 90 -0.64 9.60 -7.13
N ILE A 91 0.34 8.97 -7.78
CA ILE A 91 1.76 9.18 -7.53
C ILE A 91 2.16 10.61 -7.87
N LEU A 92 1.70 11.17 -8.99
CA LEU A 92 2.00 12.53 -9.40
C LEU A 92 1.43 13.56 -8.42
N ALA A 93 0.18 13.39 -7.97
CA ALA A 93 -0.44 14.26 -6.98
C ALA A 93 0.30 14.20 -5.64
N ALA A 94 0.65 13.00 -5.18
CA ALA A 94 1.41 12.81 -3.94
C ALA A 94 2.83 13.41 -4.05
N THR A 95 3.48 13.31 -5.21
CA THR A 95 4.79 13.95 -5.48
C THR A 95 4.71 15.45 -5.30
N ARG A 96 3.72 16.09 -5.93
CA ARG A 96 3.53 17.55 -5.83
C ARG A 96 3.31 17.97 -4.38
N THR A 97 2.45 17.25 -3.65
CA THR A 97 2.17 17.53 -2.23
C THR A 97 3.41 17.39 -1.36
N LEU A 98 4.24 16.36 -1.61
CA LEU A 98 5.48 16.15 -0.86
C LEU A 98 6.51 17.24 -1.12
N LEU A 99 6.74 17.59 -2.39
CA LEU A 99 7.70 18.63 -2.77
C LEU A 99 7.29 20.02 -2.26
N ASP A 100 6.00 20.35 -2.36
CA ASP A 100 5.46 21.61 -1.84
C ASP A 100 5.59 21.68 -0.31
N ALA A 101 5.25 20.60 0.39
CA ALA A 101 5.40 20.52 1.83
C ALA A 101 6.86 20.63 2.29
N GLY A 102 7.80 20.04 1.54
CA GLY A 102 9.23 20.14 1.81
C GLY A 102 9.78 21.54 1.56
N ALA A 103 9.42 22.16 0.42
CA ALA A 103 9.88 23.49 0.05
C ALA A 103 9.47 24.56 1.05
N ASN A 104 8.26 24.45 1.61
CA ASN A 104 7.67 25.42 2.52
C ASN A 104 7.74 25.02 4.01
N ASN A 105 8.35 23.89 4.34
CA ASN A 105 8.42 23.35 5.70
C ASN A 105 7.05 23.27 6.40
N TYR A 106 6.01 22.82 5.69
CA TYR A 106 4.68 22.71 6.25
C TYR A 106 4.58 21.63 7.33
N SER A 107 3.75 21.87 8.34
CA SER A 107 3.54 20.93 9.46
C SER A 107 3.02 19.55 9.03
N TYR A 108 2.39 19.45 7.85
CA TYR A 108 1.90 18.19 7.29
C TYR A 108 2.95 17.42 6.46
N LEU A 109 4.20 17.87 6.38
CA LEU A 109 5.27 17.18 5.64
C LEU A 109 5.41 15.68 5.99
N PRO A 110 5.32 15.25 7.27
CA PRO A 110 5.33 13.82 7.59
C PRO A 110 4.14 13.06 6.97
N ALA A 111 2.96 13.65 6.95
CA ALA A 111 1.77 13.05 6.33
C ALA A 111 1.90 12.97 4.80
N ALA A 112 2.42 14.03 4.17
CA ALA A 112 2.71 14.06 2.73
C ALA A 112 3.72 12.97 2.33
N ARG A 113 4.75 12.76 3.14
CA ARG A 113 5.76 11.70 2.96
C ARG A 113 5.12 10.31 3.02
N TYR A 114 4.29 10.03 4.02
CA TYR A 114 3.54 8.77 4.11
C TYR A 114 2.62 8.57 2.91
N LEU A 115 1.89 9.59 2.51
CA LEU A 115 1.02 9.54 1.34
C LEU A 115 1.78 9.18 0.07
N TYR A 116 2.94 9.81 -0.14
CA TYR A 116 3.81 9.55 -1.28
C TYR A 116 4.31 8.10 -1.30
N ILE A 117 4.94 7.64 -0.21
CA ILE A 117 5.44 6.26 -0.07
C ILE A 117 4.32 5.25 -0.35
N ARG A 118 3.16 5.48 0.25
CA ARG A 118 2.00 4.60 0.08
C ARG A 118 1.50 4.56 -1.37
N SER A 119 1.48 5.69 -2.07
CA SER A 119 1.06 5.77 -3.48
C SER A 119 1.99 4.98 -4.38
N VAL A 120 3.30 5.11 -4.20
CA VAL A 120 4.30 4.35 -4.97
C VAL A 120 4.24 2.86 -4.64
N ARG A 121 4.14 2.48 -3.37
CA ARG A 121 4.05 1.07 -2.96
C ARG A 121 2.78 0.37 -3.46
N LYS A 122 1.67 1.08 -3.68
CA LYS A 122 0.49 0.50 -4.34
C LYS A 122 0.81 0.00 -5.75
N LEU A 123 1.68 0.67 -6.48
CA LEU A 123 2.16 0.20 -7.78
C LEU A 123 3.11 -0.99 -7.61
N VAL A 124 4.14 -0.85 -6.79
CA VAL A 124 5.19 -1.86 -6.59
C VAL A 124 4.62 -3.21 -6.12
N LEU A 125 3.65 -3.21 -5.21
CA LEU A 125 3.03 -4.44 -4.67
C LEU A 125 2.36 -5.29 -5.75
N ARG A 126 1.99 -4.73 -6.90
CA ARG A 126 1.42 -5.49 -8.04
C ARG A 126 2.46 -6.31 -8.77
N PHE A 127 3.73 -6.00 -8.60
CA PHE A 127 4.87 -6.72 -9.13
C PHE A 127 5.48 -7.68 -8.10
N SER A 128 4.70 -8.06 -7.07
CA SER A 128 5.15 -9.03 -6.07
C SER A 128 5.53 -10.36 -6.72
N PRO A 129 6.73 -10.92 -6.41
CA PRO A 129 7.14 -12.23 -6.93
C PRO A 129 6.13 -13.34 -6.65
N VAL A 130 5.38 -13.27 -5.55
CA VAL A 130 4.34 -14.25 -5.18
C VAL A 130 3.21 -14.30 -6.21
N LEU A 131 2.87 -13.16 -6.85
CA LEU A 131 1.83 -13.09 -7.88
C LEU A 131 2.30 -13.61 -9.24
N TRP A 132 3.59 -13.49 -9.52
CA TRP A 132 4.15 -13.66 -10.85
C TRP A 132 5.21 -14.77 -10.89
N GLU A 133 5.20 -15.68 -9.93
CA GLU A 133 6.12 -16.82 -9.89
C GLU A 133 6.05 -17.62 -11.18
N GLY A 134 7.20 -17.76 -11.86
CA GLY A 134 7.33 -18.45 -13.14
C GLY A 134 6.98 -17.61 -14.37
N ASP A 135 6.79 -16.29 -14.23
CA ASP A 135 6.65 -15.36 -15.36
C ASP A 135 8.00 -14.72 -15.68
N ASP A 136 8.58 -15.09 -16.85
CA ASP A 136 9.87 -14.57 -17.33
C ASP A 136 9.87 -13.06 -17.59
N LYS A 137 8.69 -12.46 -17.73
CA LYS A 137 8.56 -11.01 -17.95
C LYS A 137 8.80 -10.23 -16.69
N LEU A 138 8.41 -10.78 -15.52
CA LEU A 138 8.67 -10.15 -14.23
C LEU A 138 10.16 -10.06 -13.94
N SER A 139 10.96 -11.06 -14.31
CA SER A 139 12.41 -11.04 -14.11
C SER A 139 13.07 -9.82 -14.75
N LYS A 140 12.53 -9.34 -15.87
CA LYS A 140 12.98 -8.14 -16.57
C LYS A 140 12.58 -6.83 -15.88
N LEU A 141 11.54 -6.89 -15.04
CA LEU A 141 11.03 -5.71 -14.29
C LEU A 141 11.61 -5.61 -12.88
N SER A 142 12.15 -6.71 -12.34
CA SER A 142 12.76 -6.72 -11.00
C SER A 142 13.75 -5.59 -10.76
N PRO A 143 14.66 -5.24 -11.69
CA PRO A 143 15.59 -4.14 -11.47
C PRO A 143 14.90 -2.78 -11.30
N LEU A 144 13.78 -2.54 -12.00
CA LEU A 144 13.00 -1.30 -11.82
C LEU A 144 12.30 -1.26 -10.46
N VAL A 145 11.77 -2.40 -10.02
CA VAL A 145 11.14 -2.53 -8.70
C VAL A 145 12.17 -2.32 -7.59
N GLU A 146 13.36 -2.90 -7.73
CA GLU A 146 14.47 -2.75 -6.79
C GLU A 146 14.92 -1.29 -6.73
N GLU A 147 15.12 -0.63 -7.86
CA GLU A 147 15.47 0.80 -7.91
C GLU A 147 14.45 1.67 -7.19
N ILE A 148 13.15 1.44 -7.42
CA ILE A 148 12.09 2.17 -6.71
C ILE A 148 12.18 1.92 -5.20
N ASN A 149 12.37 0.67 -4.78
CA ASN A 149 12.45 0.32 -3.36
C ASN A 149 13.66 0.98 -2.69
N GLU A 150 14.84 0.99 -3.33
CA GLU A 150 16.04 1.67 -2.83
C GLU A 150 15.79 3.18 -2.62
N GLN A 151 15.14 3.83 -3.59
CA GLN A 151 14.80 5.25 -3.44
C GLN A 151 13.74 5.47 -2.34
N LEU A 152 12.76 4.56 -2.18
CA LEU A 152 11.77 4.64 -1.11
C LEU A 152 12.39 4.48 0.28
N GLU A 153 13.43 3.64 0.43
CA GLU A 153 14.12 3.49 1.72
C GLU A 153 14.79 4.81 2.16
N ARG A 154 15.26 5.65 1.24
CA ARG A 154 15.78 7.00 1.54
C ARG A 154 14.68 7.93 2.06
N LEU A 155 13.42 7.62 1.77
CA LEU A 155 12.24 8.33 2.26
C LEU A 155 11.61 7.65 3.48
N ASN A 156 12.26 6.65 4.09
CA ASN A 156 11.72 5.96 5.25
C ASN A 156 11.42 6.96 6.39
N PRO A 157 10.18 6.97 6.95
CA PRO A 157 9.78 7.90 7.99
C PRO A 157 10.62 7.85 9.29
N GLU A 158 11.39 6.79 9.48
CA GLU A 158 12.32 6.66 10.62
C GLU A 158 13.55 7.57 10.49
N PHE A 159 13.86 8.04 9.28
CA PHE A 159 14.97 8.95 9.02
C PHE A 159 14.51 10.40 8.86
N PRO A 160 15.40 11.38 9.02
CA PRO A 160 15.12 12.77 8.67
C PRO A 160 14.67 12.92 7.22
N VAL A 161 13.86 13.93 6.94
CA VAL A 161 13.49 14.23 5.55
C VAL A 161 14.72 14.72 4.79
N PRO A 162 15.02 14.18 3.59
CA PRO A 162 16.11 14.66 2.76
C PRO A 162 15.98 16.16 2.43
N ALA A 163 17.11 16.81 2.13
CA ALA A 163 17.10 18.19 1.65
C ALA A 163 16.29 18.33 0.34
N ASN A 164 15.71 19.51 0.09
CA ASN A 164 14.79 19.72 -1.03
C ASN A 164 15.34 19.30 -2.40
N LYS A 165 16.62 19.53 -2.67
CA LYS A 165 17.26 19.08 -3.92
C LYS A 165 17.31 17.55 -4.03
N GLU A 166 17.68 16.90 -2.96
CA GLU A 166 17.75 15.44 -2.88
C GLU A 166 16.35 14.83 -2.97
N LEU A 167 15.37 15.46 -2.32
CA LEU A 167 13.97 15.04 -2.37
C LEU A 167 13.42 15.09 -3.81
N ASP A 168 13.74 16.17 -4.55
CA ASP A 168 13.36 16.32 -5.95
C ASP A 168 14.04 15.25 -6.85
N GLU A 169 15.32 14.95 -6.62
CA GLU A 169 16.03 13.90 -7.35
C GLU A 169 15.45 12.49 -7.08
N ILE A 170 15.16 12.17 -5.82
CA ILE A 170 14.56 10.89 -5.43
C ILE A 170 13.19 10.74 -6.11
N THR A 171 12.33 11.75 -5.99
CA THR A 171 10.98 11.69 -6.55
C THR A 171 10.96 11.61 -8.06
N LYS A 172 11.88 12.30 -8.76
CA LYS A 172 12.06 12.20 -10.21
C LYS A 172 12.46 10.80 -10.66
N LYS A 173 13.45 10.18 -9.99
CA LYS A 173 13.87 8.81 -10.29
C LYS A 173 12.72 7.83 -10.10
N ILE A 174 12.03 7.89 -8.97
CA ILE A 174 10.86 7.03 -8.69
C ILE A 174 9.79 7.22 -9.78
N LEU A 175 9.46 8.47 -10.14
CA LEU A 175 8.44 8.74 -11.16
C LEU A 175 8.80 8.15 -12.52
N GLN A 176 10.07 8.28 -12.95
CA GLN A 176 10.55 7.69 -14.21
C GLN A 176 10.46 6.16 -14.21
N SER A 177 10.86 5.50 -13.12
CA SER A 177 10.80 4.05 -13.01
C SER A 177 9.37 3.54 -12.84
N ALA A 178 8.50 4.29 -12.13
CA ALA A 178 7.08 4.00 -12.03
C ALA A 178 6.37 4.08 -13.38
N GLN A 179 6.63 5.11 -14.19
CA GLN A 179 6.07 5.23 -15.54
C GLN A 179 6.50 4.08 -16.46
N LYS A 180 7.75 3.62 -16.36
CA LYS A 180 8.23 2.44 -17.09
C LYS A 180 7.49 1.18 -16.64
N LEU A 181 7.29 0.98 -15.35
CA LEU A 181 6.52 -0.15 -14.82
C LEU A 181 5.07 -0.13 -15.30
N GLU A 182 4.41 1.01 -15.26
CA GLU A 182 3.02 1.16 -15.70
C GLU A 182 2.86 0.88 -17.20
N SER A 183 3.80 1.36 -18.03
CA SER A 183 3.78 1.13 -19.49
C SER A 183 4.02 -0.34 -19.88
N THR A 184 4.63 -1.12 -18.98
CA THR A 184 4.89 -2.55 -19.19
C THR A 184 3.81 -3.45 -18.60
N PHE A 185 2.78 -2.90 -17.96
CA PHE A 185 1.66 -3.67 -17.41
C PHE A 185 0.83 -4.27 -18.55
N MET A 186 0.96 -5.59 -18.74
CA MET A 186 0.48 -6.28 -19.95
C MET A 186 -0.84 -7.00 -19.78
N TYR A 187 -1.47 -6.91 -18.62
CA TYR A 187 -2.67 -7.68 -18.34
C TYR A 187 -3.79 -6.77 -17.81
N ASP A 188 -4.91 -6.75 -18.52
CA ASP A 188 -6.13 -6.10 -18.04
C ASP A 188 -6.74 -6.84 -16.84
N SER A 189 -6.36 -8.11 -16.66
CA SER A 189 -6.80 -8.95 -15.55
C SER A 189 -5.69 -9.91 -15.12
N LEU A 190 -5.69 -10.32 -13.85
CA LEU A 190 -4.81 -11.36 -13.37
C LEU A 190 -5.26 -12.75 -13.86
N PRO A 191 -4.35 -13.55 -14.43
CA PRO A 191 -4.66 -14.94 -14.74
C PRO A 191 -5.09 -15.71 -13.49
N ILE A 192 -6.11 -16.56 -13.61
CA ILE A 192 -6.69 -17.28 -12.49
C ILE A 192 -5.67 -18.17 -11.77
N ASP A 193 -4.69 -18.70 -12.49
CA ASP A 193 -3.63 -19.54 -11.90
C ASP A 193 -2.71 -18.76 -10.98
N HIS A 194 -2.45 -17.49 -11.27
CA HIS A 194 -1.68 -16.60 -10.38
C HIS A 194 -2.44 -16.33 -9.07
N ILE A 195 -3.76 -16.14 -9.15
CA ILE A 195 -4.61 -15.97 -7.97
C ILE A 195 -4.63 -17.25 -7.13
N ARG A 196 -4.73 -18.42 -7.76
CA ARG A 196 -4.71 -19.72 -7.06
C ARG A 196 -3.38 -19.95 -6.36
N LYS A 197 -2.24 -19.68 -7.01
CA LYS A 197 -0.90 -19.78 -6.41
C LYS A 197 -0.75 -18.83 -5.21
N ALA A 198 -1.16 -17.58 -5.36
CA ALA A 198 -1.13 -16.61 -4.28
C ALA A 198 -2.00 -17.03 -3.08
N SER A 199 -3.20 -17.58 -3.33
CA SER A 199 -4.09 -18.11 -2.28
C SER A 199 -3.49 -19.32 -1.55
N PHE A 200 -2.76 -20.18 -2.24
CA PHE A 200 -2.05 -21.30 -1.64
C PHE A 200 -0.91 -20.80 -0.74
N TRP A 201 -0.12 -19.82 -1.21
CA TRP A 201 0.97 -19.22 -0.45
C TRP A 201 0.51 -18.57 0.86
N THR A 202 -0.65 -17.91 0.86
CA THR A 202 -1.22 -17.32 2.08
C THR A 202 -1.63 -18.36 3.13
N ARG A 203 -2.10 -19.53 2.69
CA ARG A 203 -2.48 -20.64 3.60
C ARG A 203 -1.29 -21.34 4.24
N MET A 204 -0.14 -21.37 3.58
CA MET A 204 1.07 -22.01 4.13
C MET A 204 1.77 -21.18 5.20
N LYS A 205 1.45 -19.88 5.32
CA LYS A 205 2.06 -18.98 6.30
C LYS A 205 1.15 -18.65 7.49
N SER A 206 -0.08 -19.13 7.49
CA SER A 206 -1.04 -19.03 8.60
C SER A 206 -0.93 -20.25 9.51
#